data_c68a271fcd776be713287f1a7f153496
#
_entry.id   c68a271fcd776be713287f1a7f153496
#
_cell.length_a   1.000
_cell.length_b   1.000
_cell.length_c   1.000
_cell.angle_alpha   90.00
_cell.angle_beta   90.00
_cell.angle_gamma   90.00
#
_symmetry.space_group_name_H-M   'P 1'
#
loop_
_entity.id
_entity.type
_entity.pdbx_description
1 polymer ?
#
loop_
_entity_poly.entity_id
_entity_poly.type
_entity_poly.pdbx_seq_one_letter_code
_entity_poly.pdbx_strand_id
1 'polypeptide(L)'
;VPDKLSKAGFTTTKSENVNAPVINELAVCVECKVKSYDENICRLVGQIVNVSVDEATLTDGKVDVAKVAPITFDPFNNEYYVLGEKVGNAFSDGKAIK
;
A
#
# COMPACT_ATOMS: atom_id res chain seq x y z
N VAL A 1 -6.92 -21.27 -2.87
CA VAL A 1 -6.06 -21.78 -3.95
C VAL A 1 -4.61 -21.55 -3.55
N PRO A 2 -3.78 -22.60 -3.39
CA PRO A 2 -2.39 -22.44 -2.95
C PRO A 2 -1.51 -21.58 -3.85
N ASP A 3 -1.80 -21.52 -5.14
CA ASP A 3 -0.97 -20.83 -6.14
C ASP A 3 -1.60 -19.54 -6.68
N LYS A 4 -2.31 -18.80 -5.84
CA LYS A 4 -2.98 -17.57 -6.28
C LYS A 4 -2.04 -16.57 -6.95
N LEU A 5 -0.85 -16.37 -6.38
CA LEU A 5 0.10 -15.40 -6.91
C LEU A 5 0.63 -15.82 -8.28
N SER A 6 1.01 -17.10 -8.42
CA SER A 6 1.45 -17.63 -9.71
C SER A 6 0.37 -17.56 -10.77
N LYS A 7 -0.87 -17.92 -10.41
CA LYS A 7 -2.01 -17.88 -11.34
C LYS A 7 -2.36 -16.46 -11.76
N ALA A 8 -2.14 -15.49 -10.88
CA ALA A 8 -2.34 -14.08 -11.20
C ALA A 8 -1.20 -13.47 -12.01
N GLY A 9 -0.12 -14.21 -12.23
CA GLY A 9 1.04 -13.73 -12.98
C GLY A 9 2.05 -12.95 -12.15
N PHE A 10 1.98 -13.06 -10.82
CA PHE A 10 2.93 -12.40 -9.92
C PHE A 10 4.11 -13.29 -9.59
N THR A 11 5.25 -12.65 -9.35
CA THR A 11 6.45 -13.30 -8.80
C THR A 11 6.74 -12.75 -7.42
N THR A 12 7.41 -13.53 -6.58
CA THR A 12 7.72 -13.13 -5.21
C THR A 12 9.19 -13.32 -4.90
N THR A 13 9.66 -12.49 -3.96
CA THR A 13 10.99 -12.61 -3.36
C THR A 13 10.79 -12.60 -1.85
N LYS A 14 11.54 -13.42 -1.12
CA LYS A 14 11.45 -13.43 0.33
C LYS A 14 11.94 -12.10 0.89
N SER A 15 11.17 -11.49 1.82
CA SER A 15 11.59 -10.29 2.52
C SER A 15 12.84 -10.54 3.37
N GLU A 16 13.72 -9.54 3.42
CA GLU A 16 14.89 -9.56 4.32
C GLU A 16 14.55 -9.15 5.74
N ASN A 17 13.39 -8.55 5.95
CA ASN A 17 12.99 -7.94 7.22
C ASN A 17 11.96 -8.75 8.00
N VAL A 18 11.13 -9.52 7.30
CA VAL A 18 10.07 -10.34 7.91
C VAL A 18 10.00 -11.70 7.20
N ASN A 19 9.39 -12.68 7.85
CA ASN A 19 9.21 -14.00 7.26
C ASN A 19 7.95 -14.03 6.38
N ALA A 20 8.01 -13.30 5.27
CA ALA A 20 6.91 -13.17 4.33
C ALA A 20 7.44 -12.85 2.93
N PRO A 21 6.67 -13.14 1.88
CA PRO A 21 7.07 -12.80 0.52
C PRO A 21 6.79 -11.34 0.19
N VAL A 22 7.61 -10.79 -0.70
CA VAL A 22 7.38 -9.48 -1.35
C VAL A 22 6.92 -9.76 -2.77
N ILE A 23 5.82 -9.15 -3.19
CA ILE A 23 5.31 -9.29 -4.55
C ILE A 23 6.06 -8.30 -5.45
N ASN A 24 6.85 -8.82 -6.39
CA ASN A 24 7.79 -8.01 -7.17
C ASN A 24 7.10 -7.01 -8.10
N GLU A 25 5.91 -7.32 -8.60
CA GLU A 25 5.18 -6.49 -9.57
C GLU A 25 4.45 -5.30 -8.94
N LEU A 26 4.36 -5.23 -7.62
CA LEU A 26 3.69 -4.12 -6.94
C LEU A 26 4.71 -3.04 -6.56
N ALA A 27 4.36 -1.79 -6.83
CA ALA A 27 5.28 -0.67 -6.73
C ALA A 27 5.65 -0.29 -5.29
N VAL A 28 4.75 -0.52 -4.35
CA VAL A 28 4.96 -0.19 -2.93
C VAL A 28 4.72 -1.43 -2.09
N CYS A 29 5.66 -1.72 -1.21
CA CYS A 29 5.56 -2.83 -0.28
C CYS A 29 5.73 -2.33 1.14
N VAL A 30 4.77 -2.64 2.00
CA VAL A 30 4.84 -2.36 3.43
C VAL A 30 5.06 -3.69 4.14
N GLU A 31 6.21 -3.84 4.80
CA GLU A 31 6.59 -5.06 5.48
C GLU A 31 6.26 -4.93 6.97
N CYS A 32 5.44 -5.87 7.48
CA CYS A 32 4.90 -5.79 8.82
C CYS A 32 5.12 -7.08 9.60
N LYS A 33 5.24 -6.93 10.92
CA LYS A 33 5.14 -8.04 11.86
C LYS A 33 3.76 -8.02 12.49
N VAL A 34 3.09 -9.18 12.56
CA VAL A 34 1.78 -9.27 13.18
C VAL A 34 1.91 -9.04 14.68
N LYS A 35 1.15 -8.08 15.21
CA LYS A 35 1.08 -7.79 16.64
C LYS A 35 -0.10 -8.48 17.29
N SER A 36 -1.26 -8.47 16.65
CA SER A 36 -2.45 -9.11 17.16
C SER A 36 -3.44 -9.41 16.05
N TYR A 37 -4.27 -10.41 16.29
CA TYR A 37 -5.38 -10.72 15.42
C TYR A 37 -6.59 -11.05 16.30
N ASP A 38 -7.67 -10.30 16.10
CA ASP A 38 -8.94 -10.53 16.79
C ASP A 38 -9.95 -11.08 15.78
N GLU A 39 -10.21 -12.38 15.83
CA GLU A 39 -11.08 -13.04 14.87
C GLU A 39 -12.56 -12.67 15.05
N ASN A 40 -12.96 -12.20 16.25
CA ASN A 40 -14.34 -11.81 16.51
C ASN A 40 -14.74 -10.55 15.72
N ILE A 41 -13.80 -9.65 15.51
CA ILE A 41 -14.04 -8.41 14.78
C ILE A 41 -13.19 -8.33 13.50
N CYS A 42 -12.52 -9.41 13.13
CA CYS A 42 -11.65 -9.50 11.94
C CYS A 42 -10.60 -8.37 11.91
N ARG A 43 -9.98 -8.08 13.08
CA ARG A 43 -9.00 -7.00 13.21
C ARG A 43 -7.59 -7.56 13.31
N LEU A 44 -6.77 -7.23 12.32
CA LEU A 44 -5.34 -7.53 12.31
C LEU A 44 -4.55 -6.25 12.57
N VAL A 45 -3.65 -6.29 13.54
CA VAL A 45 -2.73 -5.18 13.82
C VAL A 45 -1.31 -5.63 13.50
N GLY A 46 -0.64 -4.90 12.63
CA GLY A 46 0.73 -5.16 12.26
C GLY A 46 1.63 -3.95 12.58
N GLN A 47 2.85 -4.25 12.96
CA GLN A 47 3.88 -3.22 13.13
C GLN A 47 4.65 -3.10 11.82
N ILE A 48 4.69 -1.91 11.25
CA ILE A 48 5.48 -1.64 10.04
C ILE A 48 6.96 -1.66 10.42
N VAL A 49 7.72 -2.53 9.77
CA VAL A 49 9.17 -2.63 10.00
C VAL A 49 9.98 -2.11 8.82
N ASN A 50 9.38 -2.03 7.63
CA ASN A 50 10.04 -1.47 6.46
C ASN A 50 9.00 -1.10 5.40
N VAL A 51 9.32 -0.08 4.61
CA VAL A 51 8.55 0.29 3.42
C VAL A 51 9.53 0.41 2.26
N SER A 52 9.26 -0.31 1.18
CA SER A 52 10.07 -0.21 -0.03
C SER A 52 9.21 0.24 -1.19
N VAL A 53 9.80 0.99 -2.11
CA VAL A 53 9.10 1.53 -3.28
C VAL A 53 9.95 1.34 -4.52
N ASP A 54 9.28 1.21 -5.65
CA ASP A 54 9.93 1.19 -6.96
C ASP A 54 10.43 2.60 -7.28
N GLU A 55 11.67 2.74 -7.70
CA GLU A 55 12.25 4.03 -8.08
C GLU A 55 11.44 4.74 -9.17
N ALA A 56 10.77 4.00 -10.04
CA ALA A 56 9.90 4.56 -11.08
C ALA A 56 8.72 5.35 -10.52
N THR A 57 8.38 5.17 -9.24
CA THR A 57 7.27 5.90 -8.59
C THR A 57 7.74 7.15 -7.85
N LEU A 58 9.01 7.49 -7.93
CA LEU A 58 9.55 8.67 -7.24
C LEU A 58 9.55 9.89 -8.16
N THR A 59 9.33 11.05 -7.56
CA THR A 59 9.55 12.37 -8.17
C THR A 59 10.36 13.19 -7.17
N ASP A 60 11.54 13.67 -7.59
CA ASP A 60 12.46 14.42 -6.73
C ASP A 60 12.80 13.70 -5.43
N GLY A 61 12.97 12.37 -5.49
CA GLY A 61 13.34 11.55 -4.35
C GLY A 61 12.20 11.23 -3.39
N LYS A 62 10.97 11.63 -3.72
CA LYS A 62 9.79 11.37 -2.90
C LYS A 62 8.78 10.53 -3.66
N VAL A 63 8.02 9.72 -2.92
CA VAL A 63 6.95 8.92 -3.52
C VAL A 63 5.92 9.84 -4.17
N ASP A 64 5.67 9.60 -5.44
CA ASP A 64 4.67 10.34 -6.21
C ASP A 64 3.39 9.50 -6.31
N VAL A 65 2.33 9.93 -5.63
CA VAL A 65 1.06 9.20 -5.58
C VAL A 65 0.47 9.00 -6.97
N ALA A 66 0.65 9.97 -7.87
CA ALA A 66 0.15 9.84 -9.24
C ALA A 66 0.85 8.69 -9.99
N LYS A 67 2.13 8.48 -9.73
CA LYS A 67 2.90 7.37 -10.34
C LYS A 67 2.60 6.03 -9.69
N VAL A 68 2.34 5.99 -8.39
CA VAL A 68 1.92 4.78 -7.68
C VAL A 68 0.53 4.35 -8.14
N ALA A 69 -0.35 5.33 -8.37
CA ALA A 69 -1.75 5.12 -8.78
C ALA A 69 -2.49 4.10 -7.89
N PRO A 70 -2.57 4.35 -6.57
CA PRO A 70 -3.26 3.42 -5.67
C PRO A 70 -4.75 3.39 -5.96
N ILE A 71 -5.37 2.26 -5.64
CA ILE A 71 -6.80 2.09 -5.83
C ILE A 71 -7.54 2.14 -4.50
N THR A 72 -8.77 2.63 -4.54
CA THR A 72 -9.69 2.67 -3.39
C THR A 72 -10.91 1.84 -3.69
N PHE A 73 -11.37 1.07 -2.70
CA PHE A 73 -12.56 0.24 -2.85
C PHE A 73 -13.83 1.05 -2.54
N ASP A 74 -14.81 0.96 -3.42
CA ASP A 74 -16.16 1.48 -3.23
C ASP A 74 -17.07 0.35 -2.75
N PRO A 75 -17.50 0.35 -1.47
CA PRO A 75 -18.35 -0.71 -0.95
C PRO A 75 -19.82 -0.57 -1.37
N PHE A 76 -20.23 0.55 -1.95
CA PHE A 76 -21.61 0.74 -2.38
C PHE A 76 -21.92 -0.03 -3.65
N ASN A 77 -20.97 -0.06 -4.59
CA ASN A 77 -21.13 -0.69 -5.89
C ASN A 77 -20.11 -1.82 -6.14
N ASN A 78 -19.26 -2.12 -5.16
CA ASN A 78 -18.19 -3.12 -5.27
C ASN A 78 -17.22 -2.82 -6.43
N GLU A 79 -16.80 -1.57 -6.53
CA GLU A 79 -15.93 -1.08 -7.58
C GLU A 79 -14.62 -0.55 -7.01
N TYR A 80 -13.61 -0.42 -7.86
CA TYR A 80 -12.35 0.21 -7.50
C TYR A 80 -12.14 1.51 -8.27
N TYR A 81 -11.60 2.51 -7.59
CA TYR A 81 -11.31 3.82 -8.15
C TYR A 81 -9.86 4.19 -7.90
N VAL A 82 -9.26 4.93 -8.83
CA VAL A 82 -7.99 5.59 -8.57
C VAL A 82 -8.23 6.92 -7.88
N LEU A 83 -7.21 7.46 -7.21
CA LEU A 83 -7.28 8.80 -6.62
C LEU A 83 -7.28 9.84 -7.74
N GLY A 84 -8.00 10.93 -7.53
CA GLY A 84 -8.06 12.04 -8.47
C GLY A 84 -6.86 12.98 -8.35
N GLU A 85 -7.07 14.23 -8.82
CA GLU A 85 -6.03 15.25 -8.78
C GLU A 85 -5.71 15.71 -7.36
N LYS A 86 -4.49 16.22 -7.17
CA LYS A 86 -4.11 16.88 -5.93
C LYS A 86 -5.01 18.12 -5.73
N VAL A 87 -5.59 18.24 -4.54
CA VAL A 87 -6.51 19.34 -4.22
C VAL A 87 -6.02 20.26 -3.10
N GLY A 88 -4.89 19.94 -2.48
CA GLY A 88 -4.37 20.77 -1.40
C GLY A 88 -3.14 20.19 -0.75
N ASN A 89 -2.61 20.92 0.21
CA ASN A 89 -1.45 20.50 0.99
C ASN A 89 -1.86 20.34 2.45
N ALA A 90 -1.65 19.13 2.98
CA ALA A 90 -1.88 18.86 4.39
C ALA A 90 -0.91 19.68 5.26
N PHE A 91 -1.34 19.97 6.47
CA PHE A 91 -0.56 20.66 7.50
C PHE A 91 -0.22 22.12 7.18
N SER A 92 -0.55 22.63 6.01
CA SER A 92 -0.27 24.01 5.64
C SER A 92 -1.49 24.80 5.17
N ASP A 93 -2.33 24.24 4.30
CA ASP A 93 -3.47 24.99 3.74
C ASP A 93 -4.49 25.41 4.81
N GLY A 94 -4.71 24.56 5.83
CA GLY A 94 -5.62 24.87 6.92
C GLY A 94 -5.18 26.04 7.80
N LYS A 95 -3.91 26.43 7.75
CA LYS A 95 -3.41 27.55 8.52
C LYS A 95 -4.01 28.89 8.11
N ALA A 96 -4.50 28.97 6.87
CA ALA A 96 -5.14 30.18 6.35
C ALA A 96 -6.56 30.42 6.93
N ILE A 97 -7.12 29.41 7.62
CA ILE A 97 -8.51 29.46 8.09
C ILE A 97 -8.62 29.84 9.58
N LYS A 98 -7.56 30.17 10.21
CA LYS A 98 -7.59 30.52 11.65
C LYS A 98 -8.51 31.67 11.96
#